data_2c7f93431bfc4e8e1875d7e924f7f8ea
#
_entry.id   2c7f93431bfc4e8e1875d7e924f7f8ea
#
_cell.length_a   1.000
_cell.length_b   1.000
_cell.length_c   1.000
_cell.angle_alpha   90.00
_cell.angle_beta   90.00
_cell.angle_gamma   90.00
#
_symmetry.space_group_name_H-M   'P 1'
#
loop_
_entity.id
_entity.type
_entity.pdbx_description
1 polymer ?
#
loop_
_entity_poly.entity_id
_entity_poly.type
_entity_poly.pdbx_seq_one_letter_code
_entity_poly.pdbx_strand_id
1 'polypeptide(L)'
;SNIHSACEHAISLLLTTARQIPAADATLRQHTWKRSEFTGVEIFGKTIGIVGFGHIGQLFAQRLAAFETTIIAYDPYANRARAAQLGVELVTDLSELMSRADFVTIHLPKTPETVGMFNAELLAKAKKGQIIINAARGGLVNEQALADAIRSGHIRGAGFDVFTTEPCTDSPLFDLPEVVVTPHLGASTAEAQDRAGTDVAA
;
A
#
# COMPACT_ATOMS: atom_id res chain seq x y z
N SER A 1 -1.10 8.00 19.57
CA SER A 1 -1.05 6.97 18.52
C SER A 1 -1.36 7.56 17.15
N ASN A 2 -0.56 7.26 16.14
CA ASN A 2 -0.67 7.75 14.75
C ASN A 2 -1.42 6.80 13.81
N ILE A 3 -2.18 5.84 14.37
CA ILE A 3 -2.88 4.79 13.62
C ILE A 3 -3.81 5.36 12.54
N HIS A 4 -4.57 6.40 12.88
CA HIS A 4 -5.49 7.04 11.94
C HIS A 4 -4.75 7.71 10.79
N SER A 5 -3.71 8.49 11.08
CA SER A 5 -2.91 9.17 10.06
C SER A 5 -2.25 8.18 9.10
N ALA A 6 -1.64 7.13 9.63
CA ALA A 6 -1.00 6.09 8.82
C ALA A 6 -2.02 5.33 7.93
N CYS A 7 -3.19 5.01 8.48
CA CYS A 7 -4.25 4.36 7.72
C CYS A 7 -4.77 5.27 6.59
N GLU A 8 -5.03 6.54 6.88
CA GLU A 8 -5.50 7.51 5.89
C GLU A 8 -4.48 7.75 4.78
N HIS A 9 -3.20 7.79 5.13
CA HIS A 9 -2.15 7.93 4.14
C HIS A 9 -2.06 6.72 3.22
N ALA A 10 -2.16 5.51 3.75
CA ALA A 10 -2.19 4.28 2.95
C ALA A 10 -3.40 4.24 1.98
N ILE A 11 -4.58 4.64 2.45
CA ILE A 11 -5.78 4.76 1.60
C ILE A 11 -5.58 5.82 0.51
N SER A 12 -5.00 6.96 0.88
CA SER A 12 -4.69 8.04 -0.07
C SER A 12 -3.74 7.56 -1.17
N LEU A 13 -2.69 6.84 -0.82
CA LEU A 13 -1.78 6.24 -1.79
C LEU A 13 -2.49 5.24 -2.71
N LEU A 14 -3.36 4.39 -2.16
CA LEU A 14 -4.12 3.43 -2.95
C LEU A 14 -4.99 4.12 -4.00
N LEU A 15 -5.81 5.07 -3.59
CA LEU A 15 -6.71 5.80 -4.48
C LEU A 15 -5.94 6.64 -5.50
N THR A 16 -4.88 7.29 -5.07
CA THR A 16 -4.03 8.13 -5.92
C THR A 16 -3.30 7.30 -6.99
N THR A 17 -2.80 6.13 -6.62
CA THR A 17 -2.16 5.19 -7.55
C THR A 17 -3.17 4.61 -8.53
N ALA A 18 -4.33 4.19 -8.05
CA ALA A 18 -5.41 3.64 -8.89
C ALA A 18 -5.85 4.61 -9.99
N ARG A 19 -5.80 5.89 -9.74
CA ARG A 19 -6.27 6.95 -10.65
C ARG A 19 -5.14 7.77 -11.27
N GLN A 20 -3.88 7.48 -10.98
CA GLN A 20 -2.69 8.16 -11.51
C GLN A 20 -2.71 9.69 -11.29
N ILE A 21 -3.20 10.11 -10.13
CA ILE A 21 -3.47 11.53 -9.83
C ILE A 21 -2.22 12.43 -9.99
N PRO A 22 -1.04 12.11 -9.41
CA PRO A 22 0.11 13.01 -9.51
C PRO A 22 0.59 13.23 -10.94
N ALA A 23 0.63 12.17 -11.75
CA ALA A 23 1.05 12.27 -13.14
C ALA A 23 0.04 13.09 -13.98
N ALA A 24 -1.24 12.90 -13.74
CA ALA A 24 -2.31 13.66 -14.39
C ALA A 24 -2.25 15.15 -13.99
N ASP A 25 -2.08 15.45 -12.71
CA ASP A 25 -1.93 16.82 -12.20
C ASP A 25 -0.71 17.50 -12.81
N ALA A 26 0.44 16.84 -12.78
CA ALA A 26 1.68 17.38 -13.33
C ALA A 26 1.56 17.70 -14.83
N THR A 27 0.91 16.81 -15.60
CA THR A 27 0.70 17.01 -17.04
C THR A 27 -0.20 18.22 -17.31
N LEU A 28 -1.30 18.35 -16.57
CA LEU A 28 -2.21 19.46 -16.74
C LEU A 28 -1.59 20.80 -16.35
N ARG A 29 -0.75 20.83 -15.30
CA ARG A 29 0.03 22.03 -14.91
C ARG A 29 1.05 22.48 -15.95
N GLN A 30 1.45 21.57 -16.84
CA GLN A 30 2.25 21.87 -18.02
C GLN A 30 1.39 22.32 -19.23
N HIS A 31 0.13 22.68 -19.01
CA HIS A 31 -0.82 23.11 -20.01
C HIS A 31 -1.07 22.06 -21.11
N THR A 32 -0.92 20.78 -20.78
CA THR A 32 -1.12 19.67 -21.72
C THR A 32 -2.32 18.81 -21.31
N TRP A 33 -3.28 18.66 -22.22
CA TRP A 33 -4.49 17.87 -22.03
C TRP A 33 -4.33 16.46 -22.57
N LYS A 34 -4.05 15.48 -21.71
CA LYS A 34 -3.79 14.08 -22.10
C LYS A 34 -4.73 13.10 -21.41
N ARG A 35 -6.02 13.38 -21.47
CA ARG A 35 -7.06 12.58 -20.79
C ARG A 35 -6.95 11.08 -21.03
N SER A 36 -6.67 10.65 -22.26
CA SER A 36 -6.62 9.24 -22.65
C SER A 36 -5.43 8.47 -22.06
N GLU A 37 -4.39 9.16 -21.59
CA GLU A 37 -3.21 8.52 -20.98
C GLU A 37 -3.45 8.10 -19.52
N PHE A 38 -4.51 8.62 -18.87
CA PHE A 38 -4.78 8.44 -17.46
C PHE A 38 -6.05 7.61 -17.20
N THR A 39 -6.19 6.49 -17.91
CA THR A 39 -7.24 5.52 -17.63
C THR A 39 -6.89 4.74 -16.37
N GLY A 40 -7.62 5.01 -15.29
CA GLY A 40 -7.44 4.36 -14.00
C GLY A 40 -8.27 3.09 -13.83
N VAL A 41 -8.28 2.59 -12.61
CA VAL A 41 -9.12 1.47 -12.18
C VAL A 41 -10.00 1.89 -11.02
N GLU A 42 -11.22 1.35 -10.99
CA GLU A 42 -12.12 1.48 -9.84
C GLU A 42 -11.75 0.47 -8.76
N ILE A 43 -12.01 0.81 -7.51
CA ILE A 43 -11.85 -0.14 -6.40
C ILE A 43 -13.15 -0.88 -6.08
N PHE A 44 -14.29 -0.38 -6.51
CA PHE A 44 -15.59 -1.03 -6.37
C PHE A 44 -15.54 -2.49 -6.87
N GLY A 45 -15.99 -3.43 -6.05
CA GLY A 45 -16.03 -4.84 -6.39
C GLY A 45 -14.66 -5.54 -6.49
N LYS A 46 -13.56 -4.84 -6.17
CA LYS A 46 -12.22 -5.42 -6.20
C LYS A 46 -11.87 -6.13 -4.90
N THR A 47 -10.89 -6.99 -4.98
CA THR A 47 -10.32 -7.68 -3.81
C THR A 47 -9.11 -6.91 -3.29
N ILE A 48 -9.15 -6.55 -2.01
CA ILE A 48 -8.07 -5.90 -1.29
C ILE A 48 -7.37 -6.95 -0.41
N GLY A 49 -6.09 -7.16 -0.62
CA GLY A 49 -5.24 -8.00 0.22
C GLY A 49 -4.52 -7.16 1.27
N ILE A 50 -4.71 -7.47 2.54
CA ILE A 50 -4.05 -6.81 3.66
C ILE A 50 -3.01 -7.76 4.23
N VAL A 51 -1.74 -7.36 4.20
CA VAL A 51 -0.64 -8.12 4.77
C VAL A 51 -0.21 -7.46 6.07
N GLY A 52 -0.51 -8.12 7.20
CA GLY A 52 -0.45 -7.55 8.53
C GLY A 52 -1.80 -7.02 9.01
N PHE A 53 -2.45 -7.75 9.92
CA PHE A 53 -3.82 -7.46 10.38
C PHE A 53 -3.84 -6.97 11.82
N GLY A 54 -2.90 -6.08 12.15
CA GLY A 54 -2.85 -5.32 13.41
C GLY A 54 -3.83 -4.14 13.41
N HIS A 55 -3.63 -3.18 14.29
CA HIS A 55 -4.54 -2.04 14.44
C HIS A 55 -4.76 -1.25 13.14
N ILE A 56 -3.68 -0.97 12.41
CA ILE A 56 -3.77 -0.21 11.15
C ILE A 56 -4.47 -1.04 10.06
N GLY A 57 -4.09 -2.32 9.92
CA GLY A 57 -4.72 -3.21 8.93
C GLY A 57 -6.21 -3.40 9.17
N GLN A 58 -6.64 -3.54 10.42
CA GLN A 58 -8.06 -3.63 10.80
C GLN A 58 -8.82 -2.35 10.48
N LEU A 59 -8.25 -1.18 10.80
CA LEU A 59 -8.86 0.11 10.51
C LEU A 59 -8.95 0.34 8.99
N PHE A 60 -7.92 -0.05 8.25
CA PHE A 60 -7.91 -0.02 6.79
C PHE A 60 -9.04 -0.89 6.21
N ALA A 61 -9.18 -2.13 6.69
CA ALA A 61 -10.24 -3.04 6.28
C ALA A 61 -11.64 -2.43 6.51
N GLN A 62 -11.86 -1.89 7.70
CA GLN A 62 -13.13 -1.27 8.05
C GLN A 62 -13.50 -0.12 7.10
N ARG A 63 -12.53 0.71 6.75
CA ARG A 63 -12.75 1.86 5.87
C ARG A 63 -12.94 1.45 4.41
N LEU A 64 -12.16 0.50 3.93
CA LEU A 64 -12.25 0.02 2.54
C LEU A 64 -13.50 -0.83 2.30
N ALA A 65 -14.09 -1.44 3.32
CA ALA A 65 -15.38 -2.11 3.22
C ALA A 65 -16.49 -1.16 2.73
N ALA A 66 -16.42 0.11 3.11
CA ALA A 66 -17.37 1.14 2.67
C ALA A 66 -17.31 1.44 1.15
N PHE A 67 -16.25 1.03 0.48
CA PHE A 67 -16.11 1.09 -0.99
C PHE A 67 -16.65 -0.17 -1.68
N GLU A 68 -17.35 -1.04 -0.96
CA GLU A 68 -17.92 -2.29 -1.49
C GLU A 68 -16.86 -3.22 -2.10
N THR A 69 -15.72 -3.33 -1.42
CA THR A 69 -14.62 -4.22 -1.75
C THR A 69 -14.75 -5.55 -1.01
N THR A 70 -14.13 -6.59 -1.56
CA THR A 70 -13.87 -7.84 -0.84
C THR A 70 -12.51 -7.76 -0.17
N ILE A 71 -12.42 -8.06 1.12
CA ILE A 71 -11.18 -7.93 1.89
C ILE A 71 -10.70 -9.29 2.36
N ILE A 72 -9.48 -9.63 1.98
CA ILE A 72 -8.73 -10.79 2.47
C ILE A 72 -7.49 -10.31 3.22
N ALA A 73 -7.05 -11.05 4.22
CA ALA A 73 -5.86 -10.68 4.99
C ALA A 73 -4.98 -11.88 5.27
N TYR A 74 -3.68 -11.64 5.33
CA TYR A 74 -2.67 -12.58 5.78
C TYR A 74 -1.96 -12.00 7.00
N ASP A 75 -2.06 -12.70 8.11
CA ASP A 75 -1.31 -12.45 9.33
C ASP A 75 -1.36 -13.70 10.20
N PRO A 76 -0.22 -14.39 10.45
CA PRO A 76 -0.19 -15.59 11.28
C PRO A 76 -0.69 -15.38 12.71
N TYR A 77 -0.67 -14.14 13.20
CA TYR A 77 -1.07 -13.78 14.56
C TYR A 77 -2.44 -13.08 14.63
N ALA A 78 -3.19 -13.05 13.54
CA ALA A 78 -4.47 -12.35 13.48
C ALA A 78 -5.51 -12.94 14.44
N ASN A 79 -6.29 -12.06 15.05
CA ASN A 79 -7.46 -12.45 15.82
C ASN A 79 -8.60 -12.84 14.86
N ARG A 80 -8.94 -14.14 14.81
CA ARG A 80 -9.95 -14.68 13.89
C ARG A 80 -11.35 -14.12 14.15
N ALA A 81 -11.71 -13.95 15.43
CA ALA A 81 -13.02 -13.39 15.80
C ALA A 81 -13.14 -11.94 15.31
N ARG A 82 -12.07 -11.16 15.44
CA ARG A 82 -12.04 -9.77 14.96
C ARG A 82 -12.11 -9.68 13.45
N ALA A 83 -11.41 -10.55 12.74
CA ALA A 83 -11.50 -10.64 11.28
C ALA A 83 -12.93 -10.94 10.82
N ALA A 84 -13.58 -11.91 11.45
CA ALA A 84 -14.98 -12.26 11.17
C ALA A 84 -15.94 -11.09 11.41
N GLN A 85 -15.77 -10.34 12.51
CA GLN A 85 -16.57 -9.15 12.81
C GLN A 85 -16.43 -8.06 11.74
N LEU A 86 -15.25 -7.93 11.14
CA LEU A 86 -14.96 -6.96 10.08
C LEU A 86 -15.31 -7.48 8.68
N GLY A 87 -15.81 -8.71 8.55
CA GLY A 87 -16.10 -9.33 7.27
C GLY A 87 -14.86 -9.65 6.45
N VAL A 88 -13.72 -9.88 7.10
CA VAL A 88 -12.43 -10.15 6.47
C VAL A 88 -12.15 -11.64 6.45
N GLU A 89 -11.87 -12.20 5.28
CA GLU A 89 -11.39 -13.57 5.14
C GLU A 89 -9.89 -13.62 5.45
N LEU A 90 -9.51 -14.47 6.40
CA LEU A 90 -8.09 -14.75 6.68
C LEU A 90 -7.61 -15.88 5.77
N VAL A 91 -6.54 -15.62 5.03
CA VAL A 91 -5.83 -16.64 4.25
C VAL A 91 -4.57 -17.06 5.00
N THR A 92 -4.17 -18.32 4.82
CA THR A 92 -3.01 -18.92 5.52
C THR A 92 -1.74 -18.92 4.68
N ASP A 93 -1.84 -18.64 3.39
CA ASP A 93 -0.74 -18.58 2.44
C ASP A 93 -0.67 -17.20 1.79
N LEU A 94 0.49 -16.54 1.96
CA LEU A 94 0.72 -15.23 1.36
C LEU A 94 0.69 -15.29 -0.18
N SER A 95 1.12 -16.39 -0.77
CA SER A 95 1.04 -16.59 -2.23
C SER A 95 -0.41 -16.63 -2.72
N GLU A 96 -1.32 -17.20 -1.95
CA GLU A 96 -2.75 -17.18 -2.25
C GLU A 96 -3.29 -15.75 -2.23
N LEU A 97 -2.97 -14.97 -1.21
CA LEU A 97 -3.35 -13.56 -1.15
C LEU A 97 -2.85 -12.80 -2.38
N MET A 98 -1.57 -12.97 -2.73
CA MET A 98 -0.96 -12.30 -3.89
C MET A 98 -1.68 -12.63 -5.20
N SER A 99 -2.09 -13.88 -5.38
CA SER A 99 -2.76 -14.33 -6.60
C SER A 99 -4.22 -13.87 -6.72
N ARG A 100 -4.86 -13.54 -5.59
CA ARG A 100 -6.28 -13.17 -5.54
C ARG A 100 -6.53 -11.66 -5.48
N ALA A 101 -5.63 -10.92 -4.86
CA ALA A 101 -5.85 -9.50 -4.60
C ALA A 101 -5.58 -8.63 -5.84
N ASP A 102 -6.48 -7.68 -6.09
CA ASP A 102 -6.29 -6.62 -7.08
C ASP A 102 -5.40 -5.50 -6.52
N PHE A 103 -5.50 -5.25 -5.21
CA PHE A 103 -4.68 -4.32 -4.46
C PHE A 103 -4.11 -5.01 -3.24
N VAL A 104 -2.83 -4.81 -2.97
CA VAL A 104 -2.17 -5.30 -1.76
C VAL A 104 -1.65 -4.13 -0.95
N THR A 105 -1.96 -4.09 0.32
CA THR A 105 -1.45 -3.10 1.27
C THR A 105 -0.71 -3.79 2.40
N ILE A 106 0.46 -3.25 2.76
CA ILE A 106 1.37 -3.83 3.73
C ILE A 106 1.31 -3.04 5.03
N HIS A 107 1.07 -3.75 6.13
CA HIS A 107 0.99 -3.19 7.49
C HIS A 107 1.79 -4.04 8.49
N LEU A 108 2.97 -4.47 8.07
CA LEU A 108 3.88 -5.29 8.87
C LEU A 108 4.94 -4.44 9.57
N PRO A 109 5.40 -4.84 10.74
CA PRO A 109 6.64 -4.31 11.31
C PRO A 109 7.85 -4.81 10.50
N LYS A 110 8.96 -4.10 10.60
CA LYS A 110 10.24 -4.54 10.06
C LYS A 110 10.93 -5.45 11.08
N THR A 111 11.05 -6.72 10.73
CA THR A 111 11.71 -7.75 11.53
C THR A 111 12.63 -8.59 10.62
N PRO A 112 13.54 -9.41 11.18
CA PRO A 112 14.35 -10.33 10.36
C PRO A 112 13.50 -11.22 9.43
N GLU A 113 12.29 -11.59 9.85
CA GLU A 113 11.37 -12.45 9.09
C GLU A 113 10.63 -11.69 7.99
N THR A 114 10.42 -10.39 8.14
CA THR A 114 9.65 -9.57 7.19
C THR A 114 10.52 -8.80 6.21
N VAL A 115 11.79 -8.56 6.52
CA VAL A 115 12.73 -7.89 5.60
C VAL A 115 12.88 -8.72 4.32
N GLY A 116 12.66 -8.06 3.17
CA GLY A 116 12.75 -8.71 1.87
C GLY A 116 11.67 -9.75 1.60
N MET A 117 10.60 -9.78 2.38
CA MET A 117 9.50 -10.73 2.22
C MET A 117 8.88 -10.63 0.82
N PHE A 118 8.70 -9.40 0.32
CA PHE A 118 8.20 -9.16 -1.03
C PHE A 118 9.36 -9.13 -2.04
N ASN A 119 9.91 -10.31 -2.30
CA ASN A 119 10.98 -10.53 -3.26
C ASN A 119 10.44 -10.81 -4.67
N ALA A 120 11.35 -10.99 -5.64
CA ALA A 120 10.97 -11.26 -7.03
C ALA A 120 10.08 -12.50 -7.20
N GLU A 121 10.33 -13.56 -6.41
CA GLU A 121 9.55 -14.80 -6.44
C GLU A 121 8.10 -14.55 -6.00
N LEU A 122 7.90 -13.85 -4.89
CA LEU A 122 6.56 -13.51 -4.39
C LEU A 122 5.84 -12.54 -5.34
N LEU A 123 6.52 -11.52 -5.85
CA LEU A 123 5.95 -10.56 -6.80
C LEU A 123 5.51 -11.22 -8.11
N ALA A 124 6.23 -12.27 -8.55
CA ALA A 124 5.83 -13.05 -9.73
C ALA A 124 4.49 -13.79 -9.54
N LYS A 125 4.09 -14.07 -8.29
CA LYS A 125 2.81 -14.71 -7.96
C LYS A 125 1.64 -13.72 -7.89
N ALA A 126 1.91 -12.43 -7.97
CA ALA A 126 0.87 -11.40 -7.96
C ALA A 126 -0.12 -11.60 -9.10
N LYS A 127 -1.38 -11.30 -8.83
CA LYS A 127 -2.40 -11.18 -9.87
C LYS A 127 -1.96 -10.13 -10.88
N LYS A 128 -2.04 -10.46 -12.17
CA LYS A 128 -1.67 -9.49 -13.23
C LYS A 128 -2.47 -8.20 -13.10
N GLY A 129 -1.77 -7.09 -13.14
CA GLY A 129 -2.38 -5.76 -12.98
C GLY A 129 -2.57 -5.33 -11.52
N GLN A 130 -2.03 -6.07 -10.57
CA GLN A 130 -2.08 -5.73 -9.14
C GLN A 130 -1.38 -4.39 -8.86
N ILE A 131 -1.91 -3.66 -7.89
CA ILE A 131 -1.31 -2.45 -7.32
C ILE A 131 -0.86 -2.76 -5.89
N ILE A 132 0.37 -2.37 -5.53
CA ILE A 132 0.96 -2.63 -4.21
C ILE A 132 1.21 -1.31 -3.48
N ILE A 133 0.78 -1.26 -2.21
CA ILE A 133 0.92 -0.11 -1.32
C ILE A 133 1.80 -0.49 -0.13
N ASN A 134 2.86 0.30 0.10
CA ASN A 134 3.69 0.20 1.29
C ASN A 134 3.84 1.56 1.96
N ALA A 135 3.06 1.78 3.00
CA ALA A 135 3.18 2.90 3.93
C ALA A 135 3.57 2.41 5.34
N ALA A 136 4.14 1.21 5.44
CA ALA A 136 4.50 0.59 6.71
C ALA A 136 5.98 0.80 7.07
N ARG A 137 6.87 0.07 6.42
CA ARG A 137 8.32 0.15 6.66
C ARG A 137 9.09 -0.12 5.37
N GLY A 138 10.20 0.60 5.20
CA GLY A 138 11.16 0.33 4.13
C GLY A 138 11.88 -1.01 4.33
N GLY A 139 12.27 -1.64 3.22
CA GLY A 139 12.95 -2.92 3.23
C GLY A 139 12.06 -4.16 3.27
N LEU A 140 10.73 -4.01 3.40
CA LEU A 140 9.78 -5.13 3.30
C LEU A 140 9.62 -5.61 1.85
N VAL A 141 9.71 -4.68 0.92
CA VAL A 141 9.62 -4.93 -0.52
C VAL A 141 10.99 -4.70 -1.16
N ASN A 142 11.44 -5.63 -1.98
CA ASN A 142 12.60 -5.42 -2.83
C ASN A 142 12.23 -4.41 -3.93
N GLU A 143 12.77 -3.20 -3.84
CA GLU A 143 12.42 -2.07 -4.73
C GLU A 143 12.80 -2.35 -6.17
N GLN A 144 13.96 -2.98 -6.42
CA GLN A 144 14.38 -3.34 -7.78
C GLN A 144 13.48 -4.40 -8.39
N ALA A 145 13.15 -5.44 -7.64
CA ALA A 145 12.25 -6.50 -8.11
C ALA A 145 10.85 -5.95 -8.42
N LEU A 146 10.34 -5.02 -7.60
CA LEU A 146 9.07 -4.34 -7.86
C LEU A 146 9.14 -3.46 -9.12
N ALA A 147 10.21 -2.69 -9.28
CA ALA A 147 10.42 -1.88 -10.49
C ALA A 147 10.44 -2.74 -11.75
N ASP A 148 11.13 -3.88 -11.72
CA ASP A 148 11.18 -4.82 -12.84
C ASP A 148 9.80 -5.42 -13.15
N ALA A 149 9.03 -5.77 -12.12
CA ALA A 149 7.67 -6.28 -12.26
C ALA A 149 6.71 -5.23 -12.86
N ILE A 150 6.89 -3.96 -12.52
CA ILE A 150 6.11 -2.85 -13.10
C ILE A 150 6.51 -2.62 -14.57
N ARG A 151 7.81 -2.58 -14.86
CA ARG A 151 8.32 -2.42 -16.24
C ARG A 151 7.87 -3.53 -17.17
N SER A 152 7.75 -4.76 -16.67
CA SER A 152 7.23 -5.90 -17.43
C SER A 152 5.72 -5.84 -17.67
N GLY A 153 5.00 -4.96 -16.99
CA GLY A 153 3.53 -4.86 -17.04
C GLY A 153 2.80 -5.91 -16.21
N HIS A 154 3.50 -6.74 -15.43
CA HIS A 154 2.88 -7.73 -14.56
C HIS A 154 2.18 -7.05 -13.36
N ILE A 155 2.87 -6.10 -12.71
CA ILE A 155 2.30 -5.22 -11.69
C ILE A 155 1.97 -3.88 -12.34
N ARG A 156 0.77 -3.36 -12.09
CA ARG A 156 0.28 -2.13 -12.71
C ARG A 156 0.93 -0.88 -12.14
N GLY A 157 1.17 -0.87 -10.85
CA GLY A 157 1.73 0.30 -10.18
C GLY A 157 1.89 0.08 -8.68
N ALA A 158 2.39 1.09 -8.00
CA ALA A 158 2.65 1.03 -6.57
C ALA A 158 2.53 2.41 -5.92
N GLY A 159 2.20 2.43 -4.63
CA GLY A 159 2.24 3.61 -3.78
C GLY A 159 3.17 3.37 -2.60
N PHE A 160 4.22 4.17 -2.48
CA PHE A 160 5.29 3.99 -1.50
C PHE A 160 5.55 5.24 -0.70
N ASP A 161 5.49 5.10 0.61
CA ASP A 161 5.83 6.16 1.56
C ASP A 161 7.17 5.91 2.27
N VAL A 162 7.71 4.70 2.13
CA VAL A 162 8.86 4.21 2.90
C VAL A 162 9.85 3.49 2.00
N PHE A 163 11.15 3.58 2.32
CA PHE A 163 12.23 3.09 1.47
C PHE A 163 13.27 2.33 2.29
N THR A 164 14.03 1.47 1.64
CA THR A 164 15.06 0.64 2.27
C THR A 164 16.09 1.50 3.00
N THR A 165 16.49 2.61 2.39
CA THR A 165 17.36 3.62 3.00
C THR A 165 16.63 4.95 3.05
N GLU A 166 16.59 5.58 4.20
CA GLU A 166 15.96 6.87 4.42
C GLU A 166 16.93 7.82 5.16
N PRO A 167 17.03 9.09 4.79
CA PRO A 167 16.36 9.75 3.66
C PRO A 167 16.72 9.14 2.32
N CYS A 168 15.73 9.01 1.42
CA CYS A 168 15.89 8.40 0.11
C CYS A 168 15.74 9.46 -0.99
N THR A 169 16.78 9.67 -1.77
CA THR A 169 16.77 10.57 -2.93
C THR A 169 17.01 9.84 -4.24
N ASP A 170 17.24 8.54 -4.18
CA ASP A 170 17.45 7.68 -5.33
C ASP A 170 16.85 6.29 -5.08
N SER A 171 15.93 5.88 -5.94
CA SER A 171 15.28 4.57 -5.92
C SER A 171 14.89 4.19 -7.34
N PRO A 172 14.97 2.90 -7.71
CA PRO A 172 14.48 2.43 -9.01
C PRO A 172 12.98 2.70 -9.23
N LEU A 173 12.23 3.03 -8.18
CA LEU A 173 10.81 3.37 -8.26
C LEU A 173 10.56 4.81 -8.71
N PHE A 174 11.52 5.71 -8.58
CA PHE A 174 11.32 7.15 -8.83
C PHE A 174 11.13 7.50 -10.30
N ASP A 175 11.65 6.69 -11.20
CA ASP A 175 11.54 6.90 -12.64
C ASP A 175 10.31 6.24 -13.29
N LEU A 176 9.45 5.63 -12.48
CA LEU A 176 8.25 4.93 -12.95
C LEU A 176 7.02 5.81 -12.79
N PRO A 177 6.37 6.25 -13.88
CA PRO A 177 5.17 7.09 -13.80
C PRO A 177 3.98 6.39 -13.16
N GLU A 178 3.99 5.05 -13.09
CA GLU A 178 2.97 4.23 -12.44
C GLU A 178 3.13 4.18 -10.91
N VAL A 179 4.20 4.76 -10.37
CA VAL A 179 4.49 4.74 -8.93
C VAL A 179 4.23 6.12 -8.33
N VAL A 180 3.47 6.13 -7.24
CA VAL A 180 3.27 7.31 -6.38
C VAL A 180 4.20 7.19 -5.18
N VAL A 181 5.00 8.22 -4.93
CA VAL A 181 5.98 8.23 -3.84
C VAL A 181 5.80 9.44 -2.94
N THR A 182 5.97 9.24 -1.64
CA THR A 182 5.94 10.30 -0.62
C THR A 182 7.09 10.10 0.38
N PRO A 183 7.63 11.17 0.99
CA PRO A 183 8.83 11.08 1.82
C PRO A 183 8.50 10.76 3.29
N HIS A 184 7.97 9.57 3.54
CA HIS A 184 7.63 9.02 4.88
C HIS A 184 6.68 9.94 5.66
N LEU A 185 5.49 10.19 5.09
CA LEU A 185 4.49 11.12 5.61
C LEU A 185 3.39 10.46 6.46
N GLY A 186 3.40 9.14 6.63
CA GLY A 186 2.31 8.40 7.29
C GLY A 186 1.88 8.94 8.65
N ALA A 187 2.81 9.54 9.42
CA ALA A 187 2.52 10.18 10.71
C ALA A 187 2.64 11.70 10.67
N SER A 188 2.83 12.31 9.50
CA SER A 188 3.04 13.75 9.35
C SER A 188 1.72 14.51 9.22
N THR A 189 0.92 14.47 10.29
CA THR A 189 -0.30 15.28 10.44
C THR A 189 -0.23 16.09 11.74
N ALA A 190 -0.93 17.23 11.78
CA ALA A 190 -0.99 18.05 12.99
C ALA A 190 -1.50 17.23 14.18
N GLU A 191 -2.54 16.44 13.99
CA GLU A 191 -3.16 15.61 15.01
C GLU A 191 -2.23 14.49 15.52
N ALA A 192 -1.42 13.91 14.64
CA ALA A 192 -0.44 12.88 15.04
C ALA A 192 0.71 13.50 15.84
N GLN A 193 1.16 14.69 15.45
CA GLN A 193 2.21 15.43 16.17
C GLN A 193 1.74 15.88 17.55
N ASP A 194 0.50 16.37 17.67
CA ASP A 194 -0.09 16.77 18.97
C ASP A 194 -0.22 15.56 19.90
N ARG A 195 -0.66 14.41 19.40
CA ARG A 195 -0.73 13.18 20.20
C ARG A 195 0.64 12.69 20.65
N ALA A 196 1.66 12.78 19.79
CA ALA A 196 3.02 12.40 20.14
C ALA A 196 3.60 13.33 21.23
N GLY A 197 3.29 14.62 21.17
CA GLY A 197 3.70 15.60 22.18
C GLY A 197 3.05 15.37 23.56
N THR A 198 1.79 14.93 23.58
CA THR A 198 1.08 14.61 24.84
C THR A 198 1.53 13.29 25.45
N ASP A 199 1.85 12.28 24.64
CA ASP A 199 2.34 10.97 25.12
C ASP A 199 3.76 11.05 25.73
N VAL A 200 4.55 12.07 25.36
CA VAL A 200 5.90 12.32 25.94
C VAL A 200 5.81 13.13 27.25
N ALA A 201 4.73 13.86 27.49
CA ALA A 201 4.54 14.71 28.66
C ALA A 201 3.80 14.02 29.83
N ALA A 202 3.36 12.78 29.66
CA ALA A 202 2.69 11.95 30.67
C ALA A 202 3.60 10.84 31.19
#